data_836c98817fee2f19a15b87aa79fc67c5
#
_entry.id   836c98817fee2f19a15b87aa79fc67c5
#
_cell.length_a   1.000
_cell.length_b   1.000
_cell.length_c   1.000
_cell.angle_alpha   90.00
_cell.angle_beta   90.00
_cell.angle_gamma   90.00
#
_symmetry.space_group_name_H-M   'P 1'
#
loop_
_entity.id
_entity.type
_entity.pdbx_description
1 polymer ?
#
loop_
_entity_poly.entity_id
_entity_poly.type
_entity_poly.pdbx_seq_one_letter_code
_entity_poly.pdbx_strand_id
1 'polypeptide(L)'
;MMNMQNMMRQAQKLQKQMEQSQAELAATEFIGTSAQNLVTATLTGDKKVVKIDFDPAVVDSEDIETLSDMTVQALNAALEQIDETTKKKLGAFAGKLPF
;
A
#
# COMPACT_ATOMS: atom_id res chain seq x y z
N MET A 1 27.78 2.05 -29.24
CA MET A 1 28.23 1.76 -27.87
C MET A 1 27.81 2.91 -26.97
N MET A 2 27.12 2.58 -25.85
CA MET A 2 26.76 3.61 -24.89
C MET A 2 28.01 4.03 -24.10
N ASN A 3 28.25 5.34 -24.00
CA ASN A 3 29.32 5.84 -23.16
C ASN A 3 28.87 5.91 -21.68
N MET A 4 29.82 6.08 -20.78
CA MET A 4 29.53 6.11 -19.34
C MET A 4 28.58 7.23 -18.95
N GLN A 5 28.69 8.40 -19.62
CA GLN A 5 27.79 9.53 -19.32
C GLN A 5 26.34 9.21 -19.62
N ASN A 6 26.08 8.53 -20.74
CA ASN A 6 24.71 8.14 -21.10
C ASN A 6 24.16 7.09 -20.13
N MET A 7 25.01 6.14 -19.70
CA MET A 7 24.62 5.15 -18.70
C MET A 7 24.28 5.80 -17.37
N MET A 8 25.09 6.78 -16.94
CA MET A 8 24.84 7.52 -15.71
C MET A 8 23.55 8.31 -15.76
N ARG A 9 23.27 8.95 -16.90
CA ARG A 9 22.02 9.71 -17.08
C ARG A 9 20.81 8.80 -17.00
N GLN A 10 20.89 7.63 -17.62
CA GLN A 10 19.80 6.64 -17.59
C GLN A 10 19.57 6.13 -16.17
N ALA A 11 20.65 5.85 -15.45
CA ALA A 11 20.56 5.38 -14.07
C ALA A 11 19.96 6.47 -13.17
N GLN A 12 20.37 7.72 -13.32
CA GLN A 12 19.81 8.82 -12.55
C GLN A 12 18.35 9.05 -12.85
N LYS A 13 17.97 8.98 -14.13
CA LYS A 13 16.57 9.12 -14.55
C LYS A 13 15.71 8.03 -13.96
N LEU A 14 16.19 6.79 -14.02
CA LEU A 14 15.47 5.65 -13.47
C LEU A 14 15.31 5.79 -11.96
N GLN A 15 16.38 6.17 -11.26
CA GLN A 15 16.33 6.40 -9.81
C GLN A 15 15.30 7.46 -9.44
N LYS A 16 15.26 8.56 -10.18
CA LYS A 16 14.30 9.63 -9.96
C LYS A 16 12.87 9.14 -10.17
N GLN A 17 12.63 8.34 -11.22
CA GLN A 17 11.32 7.75 -11.48
C GLN A 17 10.91 6.82 -10.36
N MET A 18 11.83 6.02 -9.84
CA MET A 18 11.56 5.13 -8.71
C MET A 18 11.20 5.91 -7.46
N GLU A 19 11.95 6.98 -7.16
CA GLU A 19 11.66 7.83 -6.01
C GLU A 19 10.28 8.48 -6.12
N GLN A 20 9.92 8.98 -7.30
CA GLN A 20 8.61 9.56 -7.55
C GLN A 20 7.50 8.52 -7.39
N SER A 21 7.72 7.32 -7.92
CA SER A 21 6.75 6.23 -7.82
C SER A 21 6.54 5.82 -6.36
N GLN A 22 7.63 5.74 -5.59
CA GLN A 22 7.53 5.41 -4.16
C GLN A 22 6.83 6.51 -3.38
N ALA A 23 7.07 7.78 -3.70
CA ALA A 23 6.41 8.90 -3.05
C ALA A 23 4.90 8.91 -3.35
N GLU A 24 4.53 8.63 -4.61
CA GLU A 24 3.12 8.51 -5.00
C GLU A 24 2.45 7.36 -4.27
N LEU A 25 3.11 6.21 -4.18
CA LEU A 25 2.60 5.05 -3.47
C LEU A 25 2.40 5.37 -1.99
N ALA A 26 3.39 6.02 -1.37
CA ALA A 26 3.33 6.38 0.05
C ALA A 26 2.16 7.32 0.36
N ALA A 27 1.78 8.18 -0.59
CA ALA A 27 0.67 9.12 -0.45
C ALA A 27 -0.68 8.54 -0.85
N THR A 28 -0.70 7.39 -1.54
CA THR A 28 -1.92 6.75 -2.00
C THR A 28 -2.65 6.10 -0.83
N GLU A 29 -3.96 6.29 -0.77
CA GLU A 29 -4.78 5.64 0.26
C GLU A 29 -5.32 4.31 -0.25
N PHE A 30 -5.26 3.32 0.63
CA PHE A 30 -5.77 1.97 0.39
C PHE A 30 -6.85 1.67 1.42
N ILE A 31 -7.95 1.10 0.97
CA ILE A 31 -9.10 0.82 1.82
C ILE A 31 -9.28 -0.68 1.92
N GLY A 32 -9.22 -1.20 3.13
CA GLY A 32 -9.53 -2.59 3.44
C GLY A 32 -10.81 -2.69 4.24
N THR A 33 -11.59 -3.73 3.98
CA THR A 33 -12.85 -3.94 4.67
C THR A 33 -12.92 -5.32 5.28
N SER A 34 -13.65 -5.43 6.39
CA SER A 34 -13.98 -6.71 7.00
C SER A 34 -15.14 -7.37 6.25
N ALA A 35 -15.47 -8.61 6.65
CA ALA A 35 -16.68 -9.26 6.19
C ALA A 35 -17.89 -8.34 6.44
N GLN A 36 -18.82 -8.32 5.49
CA GLN A 36 -20.05 -7.52 5.51
C GLN A 36 -19.80 -6.01 5.60
N ASN A 37 -18.57 -5.55 5.35
CA ASN A 37 -18.18 -4.14 5.38
C ASN A 37 -18.47 -3.47 6.74
N LEU A 38 -18.38 -4.21 7.83
CA LEU A 38 -18.66 -3.69 9.16
C LEU A 38 -17.52 -2.85 9.73
N VAL A 39 -16.29 -3.12 9.29
CA VAL A 39 -15.12 -2.31 9.66
C VAL A 39 -14.38 -1.97 8.38
N THR A 40 -14.00 -0.71 8.24
CA THR A 40 -13.24 -0.21 7.10
C THR A 40 -11.99 0.49 7.61
N ALA A 41 -10.83 0.06 7.13
CA ALA A 41 -9.54 0.66 7.47
C ALA A 41 -8.98 1.38 6.26
N THR A 42 -8.50 2.61 6.45
CA THR A 42 -7.83 3.39 5.41
C THR A 42 -6.38 3.56 5.82
N LEU A 43 -5.47 3.07 4.98
CA LEU A 43 -4.03 3.17 5.20
C LEU A 43 -3.38 3.82 4.00
N THR A 44 -2.24 4.50 4.23
CA THR A 44 -1.41 4.98 3.13
C THR A 44 -0.44 3.88 2.69
N GLY A 45 0.16 4.07 1.50
CA GLY A 45 1.09 3.08 0.95
C GLY A 45 2.36 2.88 1.77
N ASP A 46 2.68 3.81 2.67
CA ASP A 46 3.76 3.66 3.64
C ASP A 46 3.30 2.95 4.93
N LYS A 47 2.13 2.32 4.89
CA LYS A 47 1.57 1.50 5.97
C LYS A 47 1.21 2.30 7.23
N LYS A 48 0.82 3.57 7.05
CA LYS A 48 0.28 4.37 8.13
C LYS A 48 -1.24 4.30 8.12
N VAL A 49 -1.83 4.10 9.29
CA VAL A 49 -3.29 4.07 9.42
C VAL A 49 -3.81 5.50 9.48
N VAL A 50 -4.67 5.84 8.52
CA VAL A 50 -5.29 7.17 8.46
C VAL A 50 -6.52 7.21 9.35
N LYS A 51 -7.39 6.21 9.19
CA LYS A 51 -8.60 6.10 10.00
C LYS A 51 -9.14 4.69 9.97
N ILE A 52 -9.98 4.37 10.95
CA ILE A 52 -10.76 3.14 10.99
C ILE A 52 -12.21 3.55 11.24
N ASP A 53 -13.12 3.11 10.37
CA ASP A 53 -14.55 3.35 10.49
C ASP A 53 -15.26 2.09 10.93
N PHE A 54 -16.16 2.21 11.89
CA PHE A 54 -16.95 1.10 12.42
C PHE A 54 -18.42 1.32 12.09
N ASP A 55 -19.08 0.29 11.56
CA ASP A 55 -20.53 0.28 11.50
C ASP A 55 -21.06 0.10 12.93
N PRO A 56 -22.07 0.89 13.35
CA PRO A 56 -22.61 0.74 14.71
C PRO A 56 -23.05 -0.68 15.05
N ALA A 57 -23.44 -1.46 14.06
CA ALA A 57 -23.90 -2.85 14.27
C ALA A 57 -22.80 -3.75 14.85
N VAL A 58 -21.52 -3.41 14.65
CA VAL A 58 -20.41 -4.24 15.16
C VAL A 58 -19.94 -3.77 16.54
N VAL A 59 -20.41 -2.61 16.99
CA VAL A 59 -20.01 -2.04 18.30
C VAL A 59 -20.97 -2.54 19.36
N ASP A 60 -20.62 -3.68 19.95
CA ASP A 60 -21.40 -4.35 20.97
C ASP A 60 -20.49 -4.65 22.17
N SER A 61 -20.82 -4.05 23.32
CA SER A 61 -20.01 -4.23 24.53
C SER A 61 -19.98 -5.68 25.03
N GLU A 62 -20.92 -6.50 24.58
CA GLU A 62 -20.98 -7.92 24.95
C GLU A 62 -20.23 -8.83 23.98
N ASP A 63 -19.75 -8.26 22.87
CA ASP A 63 -19.03 -9.03 21.84
C ASP A 63 -17.82 -8.24 21.30
N ILE A 64 -16.91 -7.96 22.17
CA ILE A 64 -15.65 -7.24 21.85
C ILE A 64 -14.77 -8.07 20.90
N GLU A 65 -14.83 -9.39 21.02
CA GLU A 65 -14.01 -10.28 20.22
C GLU A 65 -14.31 -10.16 18.72
N THR A 66 -15.59 -10.11 18.36
CA THR A 66 -15.98 -9.90 16.95
C THR A 66 -15.49 -8.56 16.42
N LEU A 67 -15.59 -7.50 17.21
CA LEU A 67 -15.07 -6.19 16.85
C LEU A 67 -13.57 -6.25 16.60
N SER A 68 -12.83 -6.90 17.47
CA SER A 68 -11.39 -7.08 17.35
C SER A 68 -11.03 -7.85 16.07
N ASP A 69 -11.69 -8.98 15.83
CA ASP A 69 -11.41 -9.83 14.68
C ASP A 69 -11.70 -9.11 13.35
N MET A 70 -12.80 -8.38 13.27
CA MET A 70 -13.15 -7.63 12.08
C MET A 70 -12.19 -6.45 11.83
N THR A 71 -11.71 -5.83 12.90
CA THR A 71 -10.70 -4.78 12.77
C THR A 71 -9.40 -5.34 12.20
N VAL A 72 -8.98 -6.51 12.67
CA VAL A 72 -7.80 -7.21 12.12
C VAL A 72 -8.01 -7.54 10.65
N GLN A 73 -9.19 -8.04 10.27
CA GLN A 73 -9.51 -8.35 8.86
C GLN A 73 -9.38 -7.12 7.98
N ALA A 74 -9.95 -5.99 8.40
CA ALA A 74 -9.92 -4.75 7.61
C ALA A 74 -8.49 -4.24 7.44
N LEU A 75 -7.70 -4.24 8.52
CA LEU A 75 -6.31 -3.81 8.47
C LEU A 75 -5.47 -4.71 7.56
N ASN A 76 -5.62 -6.01 7.70
CA ASN A 76 -4.87 -6.98 6.88
C ASN A 76 -5.26 -6.89 5.41
N ALA A 77 -6.54 -6.65 5.11
CA ALA A 77 -6.99 -6.47 3.73
C ALA A 77 -6.32 -5.25 3.10
N ALA A 78 -6.22 -4.14 3.83
CA ALA A 78 -5.54 -2.94 3.34
C ALA A 78 -4.05 -3.19 3.15
N LEU A 79 -3.40 -3.83 4.10
CA LEU A 79 -1.97 -4.17 4.01
C LEU A 79 -1.68 -5.08 2.82
N GLU A 80 -2.55 -6.05 2.56
CA GLU A 80 -2.40 -6.95 1.43
C GLU A 80 -2.46 -6.20 0.10
N GLN A 81 -3.40 -5.24 -0.04
CA GLN A 81 -3.48 -4.40 -1.23
C GLN A 81 -2.22 -3.56 -1.41
N ILE A 82 -1.67 -3.02 -0.33
CA ILE A 82 -0.43 -2.25 -0.37
C ILE A 82 0.71 -3.13 -0.88
N ASP A 83 0.84 -4.34 -0.34
CA ASP A 83 1.90 -5.28 -0.72
C ASP A 83 1.78 -5.66 -2.19
N GLU A 84 0.58 -5.96 -2.67
CA GLU A 84 0.36 -6.31 -4.08
C GLU A 84 0.71 -5.15 -5.00
N THR A 85 0.29 -3.94 -4.66
CA THR A 85 0.58 -2.75 -5.46
C THR A 85 2.07 -2.45 -5.47
N THR A 86 2.74 -2.60 -4.32
CA THR A 86 4.18 -2.42 -4.21
C THR A 86 4.93 -3.39 -5.10
N LYS A 87 4.54 -4.66 -5.09
CA LYS A 87 5.16 -5.68 -5.94
C LYS A 87 4.99 -5.35 -7.42
N LYS A 88 3.81 -4.91 -7.83
CA LYS A 88 3.55 -4.53 -9.22
C LYS A 88 4.42 -3.35 -9.64
N LYS A 89 4.57 -2.34 -8.79
CA LYS A 89 5.41 -1.18 -9.09
C LYS A 89 6.89 -1.56 -9.17
N LEU A 90 7.39 -2.39 -8.26
CA LEU A 90 8.76 -2.88 -8.31
C LEU A 90 9.00 -3.73 -9.55
N GLY A 91 8.04 -4.58 -9.92
CA GLY A 91 8.10 -5.38 -11.13
C GLY A 91 8.18 -4.53 -12.40
N ALA A 92 7.50 -3.39 -12.43
CA ALA A 92 7.56 -2.47 -13.57
C ALA A 92 8.96 -1.89 -13.76
N PHE A 93 9.73 -1.71 -12.68
CA PHE A 93 11.09 -1.20 -12.75
C PHE A 93 12.15 -2.28 -12.95
N ALA A 94 11.86 -3.52 -12.54
CA ALA A 94 12.83 -4.61 -12.61
C ALA A 94 13.33 -4.86 -14.02
N GLY A 95 12.47 -4.78 -15.04
CA GLY A 95 12.84 -4.94 -16.44
C GLY A 95 13.53 -3.74 -17.06
N LYS A 96 13.62 -2.62 -16.35
CA LYS A 96 14.23 -1.38 -16.85
C LYS A 96 15.60 -1.10 -16.24
N LEU A 97 16.05 -1.96 -15.34
CA LEU A 97 17.36 -1.80 -14.73
C LEU A 97 18.46 -2.04 -15.77
N PRO A 98 19.52 -1.22 -15.78
CA PRO A 98 20.55 -1.29 -16.81
C PRO A 98 21.57 -2.43 -16.60
N PHE A 99 21.31 -3.31 -15.68
CA PHE A 99 22.19 -4.45 -15.38
C PHE A 99 21.41 -5.70 -15.05
#